data_2e90c9af8673aa6835004bc661c64c9d
#
_entry.id   2e90c9af8673aa6835004bc661c64c9d
#
_cell.length_a   1.000
_cell.length_b   1.000
_cell.length_c   1.000
_cell.angle_alpha   90.00
_cell.angle_beta   90.00
_cell.angle_gamma   90.00
#
_symmetry.space_group_name_H-M   'P 1'
#
loop_
_entity.id
_entity.type
_entity.pdbx_description
1 polymer ?
#
loop_
_entity_poly.entity_id
_entity_poly.type
_entity_poly.pdbx_seq_one_letter_code
_entity_poly.pdbx_strand_id
1 'polypeptide(L)'
;MKRRLCLLKHLAIVLIVATNTNINAQEEISLEDDMRPVWEAGVFVAAFNSPVYPAASQSQTNFIPAPYFIHRGETIRIGEGSIARAVAIDESWYELDLSLAGSFNANSEDNEARVGMPDLDFIFELGPQLKLRLSKFEFEQHGKGELFLNLQARAVFSTDFSGIKNRGYVFQPEFNYRQRGWLSEKTALSVSLSPTWATEKLHDYFYQVDNVFVTEQRQAYDAEGGYLGTNLSVGLSFNATKDIRIFTFARTSLHSGSANEDSPLFREKNTYSYGMGMVWRSWEGEGRVSGR
;
A
#
# COMPACT_ATOMS: atom_id res chain seq x y z
N MET A 1 13.25 4.76 39.10
CA MET A 1 12.39 5.64 38.33
C MET A 1 12.79 5.66 36.82
N LYS A 2 13.23 4.52 36.23
CA LYS A 2 13.70 4.42 34.84
C LYS A 2 12.98 3.36 33.98
N ARG A 3 11.87 2.78 34.42
CA ARG A 3 11.14 1.71 33.69
C ARG A 3 9.82 2.13 33.01
N ARG A 4 9.40 3.40 33.10
CA ARG A 4 8.14 3.86 32.47
C ARG A 4 8.30 4.61 31.14
N LEU A 5 9.53 4.82 30.68
CA LEU A 5 9.77 5.55 29.42
C LEU A 5 9.92 4.64 28.19
N CYS A 6 10.00 3.33 28.40
CA CYS A 6 10.21 2.36 27.29
C CYS A 6 8.89 1.94 26.61
N LEU A 7 7.75 2.02 27.30
CA LEU A 7 6.46 1.61 26.72
C LEU A 7 5.85 2.68 25.78
N LEU A 8 6.19 3.95 25.93
CA LEU A 8 5.66 4.99 25.01
C LEU A 8 6.39 5.03 23.66
N LYS A 9 7.61 4.51 23.57
CA LYS A 9 8.33 4.47 22.28
C LYS A 9 7.78 3.42 21.30
N HIS A 10 7.04 2.44 21.78
CA HIS A 10 6.46 1.39 20.93
C HIS A 10 5.03 1.70 20.44
N LEU A 11 4.37 2.71 21.01
CA LEU A 11 2.98 3.03 20.64
C LEU A 11 2.87 3.98 19.43
N ALA A 12 3.94 4.71 19.11
CA ALA A 12 3.91 5.70 18.03
C ALA A 12 4.22 5.12 16.63
N ILE A 13 4.65 3.86 16.52
CA ILE A 13 5.19 3.29 15.27
C ILE A 13 4.24 2.29 14.61
N VAL A 14 3.17 1.87 15.26
CA VAL A 14 2.18 0.93 14.69
C VAL A 14 1.34 1.55 13.57
N LEU A 15 1.52 2.83 13.27
CA LEU A 15 0.67 3.58 12.32
C LEU A 15 1.20 3.58 10.87
N ILE A 16 2.33 2.95 10.53
CA ILE A 16 3.01 3.15 9.23
C ILE A 16 3.10 1.88 8.38
N VAL A 17 2.37 0.83 8.69
CA VAL A 17 2.42 -0.36 7.86
C VAL A 17 1.22 -0.41 6.92
N ALA A 18 1.17 0.53 5.98
CA ALA A 18 0.42 0.32 4.76
C ALA A 18 1.38 -0.36 3.78
N THR A 19 1.21 -1.64 3.63
CA THR A 19 1.80 -2.38 2.53
C THR A 19 1.55 -1.66 1.21
N ASN A 20 2.41 -1.84 0.20
CA ASN A 20 2.15 -1.50 -1.22
C ASN A 20 0.89 -2.19 -1.79
N THR A 21 0.02 -2.62 -0.94
CA THR A 21 -1.36 -2.84 -1.28
C THR A 21 -1.98 -1.45 -1.31
N ASN A 22 -2.15 -0.86 -2.50
CA ASN A 22 -3.21 0.10 -2.71
C ASN A 22 -4.53 -0.62 -2.42
N ILE A 23 -4.72 -0.99 -1.13
CA ILE A 23 -6.01 -1.39 -0.60
C ILE A 23 -6.76 -0.06 -0.44
N ASN A 24 -7.10 0.53 -1.58
CA ASN A 24 -8.12 1.56 -1.65
C ASN A 24 -9.51 0.96 -1.27
N ALA A 25 -9.50 -0.11 -0.45
CA ALA A 25 -10.70 -0.70 0.12
C ALA A 25 -11.31 0.16 1.23
N GLN A 26 -10.71 1.31 1.52
CA GLN A 26 -11.16 2.16 2.63
C GLN A 26 -12.03 3.35 2.23
N GLU A 27 -12.37 3.51 0.94
CA GLU A 27 -13.45 4.44 0.64
C GLU A 27 -14.78 3.80 1.02
N GLU A 28 -15.39 4.32 2.04
CA GLU A 28 -16.62 3.85 2.67
C GLU A 28 -17.76 3.76 1.64
N ILE A 29 -18.28 2.56 1.43
CA ILE A 29 -19.50 2.33 0.66
C ILE A 29 -20.67 2.51 1.62
N SER A 30 -21.11 3.72 1.79
CA SER A 30 -22.43 4.02 2.35
C SER A 30 -23.36 4.26 1.16
N LEU A 31 -24.28 3.35 0.94
CA LEU A 31 -25.32 3.47 -0.09
C LEU A 31 -26.59 4.13 0.45
N GLU A 32 -26.66 4.35 1.75
CA GLU A 32 -27.72 5.09 2.39
C GLU A 32 -27.18 6.42 2.91
N ASP A 33 -27.63 7.52 2.29
CA ASP A 33 -27.33 8.90 2.62
C ASP A 33 -25.85 9.30 2.37
N ASP A 34 -25.62 10.34 1.57
CA ASP A 34 -24.33 10.97 1.35
C ASP A 34 -23.69 11.57 2.64
N MET A 35 -24.29 11.33 3.79
CA MET A 35 -23.93 11.89 5.09
C MET A 35 -23.16 10.90 5.95
N ARG A 36 -21.87 11.12 6.11
CA ARG A 36 -20.97 10.27 6.91
C ARG A 36 -20.62 10.92 8.24
N PRO A 37 -20.28 10.13 9.30
CA PRO A 37 -19.84 10.73 10.55
C PRO A 37 -18.56 11.55 10.34
N VAL A 38 -18.45 12.69 11.02
CA VAL A 38 -17.26 13.55 10.98
C VAL A 38 -16.01 12.79 11.43
N TRP A 39 -16.17 11.88 12.38
CA TRP A 39 -15.09 10.98 12.80
C TRP A 39 -15.62 9.61 13.15
N GLU A 40 -14.78 8.62 12.97
CA GLU A 40 -15.02 7.24 13.39
C GLU A 40 -13.70 6.60 13.85
N ALA A 41 -13.82 5.64 14.75
CA ALA A 41 -12.69 4.87 15.26
C ALA A 41 -13.05 3.40 15.43
N GLY A 42 -12.04 2.54 15.41
CA GLY A 42 -12.26 1.11 15.56
C GLY A 42 -10.99 0.30 15.45
N VAL A 43 -11.13 -0.93 14.98
CA VAL A 43 -10.05 -1.90 14.84
C VAL A 43 -9.96 -2.34 13.38
N PHE A 44 -8.74 -2.34 12.87
CA PHE A 44 -8.36 -2.92 11.60
C PHE A 44 -7.54 -4.18 11.85
N VAL A 45 -7.85 -5.25 11.15
CA VAL A 45 -7.03 -6.45 11.12
C VAL A 45 -6.86 -6.92 9.68
N ALA A 46 -5.64 -7.32 9.31
CA ALA A 46 -5.37 -7.88 8.00
C ALA A 46 -4.31 -8.98 8.09
N ALA A 47 -4.46 -9.98 7.23
CA ALA A 47 -3.46 -10.98 6.97
C ALA A 47 -3.22 -11.05 5.47
N PHE A 48 -1.95 -11.10 5.05
CA PHE A 48 -1.60 -11.18 3.64
C PHE A 48 -0.27 -11.88 3.44
N ASN A 49 -0.14 -12.51 2.29
CA ASN A 49 1.09 -13.08 1.79
C ASN A 49 1.64 -12.19 0.66
N SER A 50 2.94 -11.94 0.67
CA SER A 50 3.62 -11.16 -0.36
C SER A 50 5.07 -11.60 -0.53
N PRO A 51 5.69 -11.42 -1.71
CA PRO A 51 7.11 -11.60 -1.89
C PRO A 51 7.90 -10.74 -0.90
N VAL A 52 9.05 -11.24 -0.43
CA VAL A 52 9.89 -10.53 0.55
C VAL A 52 10.57 -9.29 -0.03
N TYR A 53 10.78 -9.25 -1.34
CA TYR A 53 11.18 -8.09 -2.14
C TYR A 53 10.66 -8.28 -3.59
N PRO A 54 10.68 -7.25 -4.46
CA PRO A 54 10.23 -7.40 -5.85
C PRO A 54 11.02 -8.47 -6.59
N ALA A 55 10.34 -9.34 -7.34
CA ALA A 55 10.91 -10.49 -8.05
C ALA A 55 11.59 -11.57 -7.17
N ALA A 56 11.33 -11.59 -5.86
CA ALA A 56 11.76 -12.69 -4.99
C ALA A 56 10.97 -13.97 -5.28
N SER A 57 11.61 -15.14 -5.18
CA SER A 57 10.94 -16.45 -5.25
C SER A 57 10.22 -16.81 -3.95
N GLN A 58 10.64 -16.24 -2.84
CA GLN A 58 10.06 -16.52 -1.52
C GLN A 58 9.13 -15.42 -1.07
N SER A 59 8.07 -15.83 -0.38
CA SER A 59 7.04 -14.96 0.15
C SER A 59 6.93 -15.10 1.66
N GLN A 60 6.42 -14.08 2.32
CA GLN A 60 6.14 -14.10 3.75
C GLN A 60 4.68 -13.75 4.01
N THR A 61 4.14 -14.29 5.11
CA THR A 61 2.80 -13.96 5.59
C THR A 61 2.92 -12.96 6.75
N ASN A 62 2.22 -11.85 6.60
CA ASN A 62 2.19 -10.79 7.60
C ASN A 62 0.78 -10.68 8.20
N PHE A 63 0.71 -10.36 9.48
CA PHE A 63 -0.53 -10.09 10.21
C PHE A 63 -0.44 -8.72 10.86
N ILE A 64 -1.45 -7.87 10.61
CA ILE A 64 -1.51 -6.50 11.11
C ILE A 64 -2.78 -6.30 11.92
N PRO A 65 -2.71 -6.28 13.25
CA PRO A 65 -3.74 -5.69 14.09
C PRO A 65 -3.41 -4.22 14.31
N ALA A 66 -4.34 -3.31 14.01
CA ALA A 66 -4.12 -1.88 14.22
C ALA A 66 -5.41 -1.17 14.66
N PRO A 67 -5.34 -0.19 15.57
CA PRO A 67 -6.43 0.77 15.72
C PRO A 67 -6.53 1.60 14.43
N TYR A 68 -7.75 1.96 14.03
CA TYR A 68 -7.94 2.96 13.00
C TYR A 68 -8.74 4.13 13.53
N PHE A 69 -8.49 5.29 12.94
CA PHE A 69 -9.22 6.52 13.20
C PHE A 69 -9.39 7.26 11.89
N ILE A 70 -10.62 7.65 11.59
CA ILE A 70 -10.95 8.47 10.42
C ILE A 70 -11.52 9.79 10.92
N HIS A 71 -11.01 10.91 10.39
CA HIS A 71 -11.56 12.24 10.59
C HIS A 71 -11.77 12.90 9.23
N ARG A 72 -13.01 13.30 8.96
CA ARG A 72 -13.45 13.90 7.70
C ARG A 72 -13.58 15.42 7.86
N GLY A 73 -12.44 16.10 7.94
CA GLY A 73 -12.37 17.56 7.92
C GLY A 73 -12.35 18.11 6.50
N GLU A 74 -12.57 19.43 6.37
CA GLU A 74 -12.51 20.11 5.07
C GLU A 74 -11.08 20.12 4.48
N THR A 75 -10.06 20.28 5.33
CA THR A 75 -8.66 20.43 4.90
C THR A 75 -7.80 19.20 5.23
N ILE A 76 -8.11 18.48 6.31
CA ILE A 76 -7.36 17.31 6.76
C ILE A 76 -8.32 16.15 6.89
N ARG A 77 -8.06 15.08 6.14
CA ARG A 77 -8.78 13.81 6.20
C ARG A 77 -7.79 12.73 6.63
N ILE A 78 -8.04 12.08 7.75
CA ILE A 78 -7.19 11.04 8.31
C ILE A 78 -7.91 9.70 8.12
N GLY A 79 -7.24 8.71 7.49
CA GLY A 79 -7.76 7.36 7.37
C GLY A 79 -8.71 7.11 6.19
N GLU A 80 -9.13 8.11 5.41
CA GLU A 80 -9.91 7.90 4.19
C GLU A 80 -8.99 7.54 3.02
N GLY A 81 -8.91 6.25 2.70
CA GLY A 81 -8.14 5.76 1.55
C GLY A 81 -6.61 5.75 1.71
N SER A 82 -6.10 6.30 2.80
CA SER A 82 -4.70 6.29 3.20
C SER A 82 -4.58 6.52 4.72
N ILE A 83 -3.42 6.23 5.29
CA ILE A 83 -3.18 6.38 6.75
C ILE A 83 -3.36 7.83 7.22
N ALA A 84 -2.95 8.78 6.40
CA ALA A 84 -3.23 10.19 6.58
C ALA A 84 -3.27 10.84 5.20
N ARG A 85 -4.32 11.57 4.90
CA ARG A 85 -4.52 12.29 3.66
C ARG A 85 -4.61 13.77 3.98
N ALA A 86 -3.58 14.53 3.63
CA ALA A 86 -3.65 15.97 3.58
C ALA A 86 -4.10 16.35 2.18
N VAL A 87 -5.38 16.64 2.02
CA VAL A 87 -5.94 17.14 0.75
C VAL A 87 -5.52 18.59 0.63
N ALA A 88 -4.62 18.88 -0.29
CA ALA A 88 -4.19 20.24 -0.57
C ALA A 88 -5.20 20.97 -1.47
N ILE A 89 -5.75 20.25 -2.45
CA ILE A 89 -6.71 20.78 -3.44
C ILE A 89 -7.67 19.64 -3.82
N ASP A 90 -8.97 19.90 -3.78
CA ASP A 90 -10.02 18.96 -4.22
C ASP A 90 -10.97 19.68 -5.19
N GLU A 91 -10.75 19.46 -6.47
CA GLU A 91 -11.58 19.98 -7.56
C GLU A 91 -12.42 18.84 -8.17
N SER A 92 -13.41 19.19 -8.98
CA SER A 92 -14.34 18.21 -9.55
C SER A 92 -13.67 17.12 -10.40
N TRP A 93 -12.51 17.42 -11.01
CA TRP A 93 -11.80 16.53 -11.94
C TRP A 93 -10.41 16.11 -11.48
N TYR A 94 -9.82 16.81 -10.49
CA TYR A 94 -8.52 16.43 -9.91
C TYR A 94 -8.46 16.66 -8.41
N GLU A 95 -7.54 15.98 -7.78
CA GLU A 95 -7.25 16.08 -6.36
C GLU A 95 -5.75 15.93 -6.15
N LEU A 96 -5.17 16.84 -5.37
CA LEU A 96 -3.78 16.77 -4.94
C LEU A 96 -3.73 16.38 -3.47
N ASP A 97 -3.11 15.27 -3.18
CA ASP A 97 -2.99 14.73 -1.83
C ASP A 97 -1.62 14.10 -1.55
N LEU A 98 -1.50 13.42 -0.42
CA LEU A 98 -0.29 12.74 0.01
C LEU A 98 -0.46 11.22 -0.16
N SER A 99 0.48 10.61 -0.88
CA SER A 99 0.58 9.16 -1.03
C SER A 99 1.53 8.55 -0.01
N LEU A 100 1.11 7.45 0.60
CA LEU A 100 1.89 6.64 1.51
C LEU A 100 1.93 5.19 1.01
N ALA A 101 3.07 4.54 1.15
CA ALA A 101 3.24 3.12 0.88
C ALA A 101 4.32 2.53 1.80
N GLY A 102 4.47 1.21 1.80
CA GLY A 102 5.52 0.58 2.57
C GLY A 102 5.58 -0.93 2.37
N SER A 103 6.64 -1.56 2.89
CA SER A 103 6.79 -3.02 2.92
C SER A 103 7.41 -3.46 4.24
N PHE A 104 7.16 -4.72 4.57
CA PHE A 104 7.70 -5.32 5.79
C PHE A 104 9.17 -5.64 5.64
N ASN A 105 9.85 -5.72 6.77
CA ASN A 105 11.20 -6.26 6.86
C ASN A 105 11.24 -7.75 6.49
N ALA A 106 12.38 -8.21 6.02
CA ALA A 106 12.64 -9.61 5.74
C ALA A 106 14.03 -10.01 6.24
N ASN A 107 14.11 -11.16 6.90
CA ASN A 107 15.37 -11.74 7.33
C ASN A 107 16.05 -12.39 6.12
N SER A 108 17.30 -12.02 5.86
CA SER A 108 18.07 -12.55 4.74
C SER A 108 18.48 -13.99 4.93
N GLU A 109 18.64 -14.48 6.16
CA GLU A 109 18.94 -15.89 6.43
C GLU A 109 17.77 -16.84 6.10
N ASP A 110 16.54 -16.31 6.06
CA ASP A 110 15.35 -17.04 5.66
C ASP A 110 15.09 -16.98 4.15
N ASN A 111 15.98 -16.32 3.37
CA ASN A 111 15.84 -16.15 1.94
C ASN A 111 17.05 -16.72 1.18
N GLU A 112 16.83 -17.81 0.43
CA GLU A 112 17.89 -18.54 -0.30
C GLU A 112 18.78 -17.67 -1.17
N ALA A 113 18.20 -16.66 -1.84
CA ALA A 113 18.97 -15.76 -2.70
C ALA A 113 19.83 -14.77 -1.89
N ARG A 114 19.51 -14.52 -0.61
CA ARG A 114 20.11 -13.46 0.20
C ARG A 114 20.90 -13.97 1.41
N VAL A 115 21.00 -15.26 1.64
CA VAL A 115 21.77 -15.83 2.78
C VAL A 115 23.16 -15.18 2.88
N GLY A 116 23.53 -14.70 4.08
CA GLY A 116 24.76 -13.98 4.36
C GLY A 116 24.81 -12.51 3.92
N MET A 117 23.70 -11.96 3.40
CA MET A 117 23.56 -10.53 3.12
C MET A 117 22.83 -9.82 4.26
N PRO A 118 22.91 -8.49 4.36
CA PRO A 118 22.11 -7.72 5.31
C PRO A 118 20.60 -7.97 5.15
N ASP A 119 19.88 -7.95 6.26
CA ASP A 119 18.42 -8.02 6.26
C ASP A 119 17.79 -6.83 5.52
N LEU A 120 16.59 -7.05 5.02
CA LEU A 120 15.76 -5.97 4.49
C LEU A 120 14.95 -5.35 5.63
N ASP A 121 15.22 -4.09 5.92
CA ASP A 121 14.51 -3.28 6.91
C ASP A 121 13.06 -3.02 6.47
N PHE A 122 12.24 -2.50 7.37
CA PHE A 122 10.97 -1.89 6.99
C PHE A 122 11.18 -0.75 6.00
N ILE A 123 10.41 -0.73 4.92
CA ILE A 123 10.34 0.38 3.98
C ILE A 123 9.06 1.17 4.23
N PHE A 124 9.17 2.50 4.18
CA PHE A 124 8.03 3.40 4.06
C PHE A 124 8.31 4.45 2.98
N GLU A 125 7.25 4.83 2.30
CA GLU A 125 7.28 5.76 1.18
C GLU A 125 6.29 6.88 1.44
N LEU A 126 6.69 8.10 1.11
CA LEU A 126 5.89 9.30 1.33
C LEU A 126 6.12 10.30 0.19
N GLY A 127 5.06 10.87 -0.35
CA GLY A 127 5.19 11.88 -1.38
C GLY A 127 3.86 12.36 -1.95
N PRO A 128 3.86 13.36 -2.84
CA PRO A 128 2.66 13.88 -3.46
C PRO A 128 2.00 12.86 -4.40
N GLN A 129 0.67 12.95 -4.47
CA GLN A 129 -0.16 12.24 -5.42
C GLN A 129 -1.11 13.22 -6.10
N LEU A 130 -1.15 13.18 -7.43
CA LEU A 130 -2.19 13.82 -8.23
C LEU A 130 -3.17 12.76 -8.72
N LYS A 131 -4.42 12.84 -8.26
CA LYS A 131 -5.51 11.97 -8.67
C LYS A 131 -6.37 12.69 -9.69
N LEU A 132 -6.48 12.14 -10.89
CA LEU A 132 -7.29 12.63 -11.98
C LEU A 132 -8.53 11.75 -12.14
N ARG A 133 -9.72 12.36 -12.09
CA ARG A 133 -10.99 11.66 -12.33
C ARG A 133 -11.27 11.61 -13.83
N LEU A 134 -11.09 10.45 -14.46
CA LEU A 134 -11.18 10.31 -15.92
C LEU A 134 -12.62 10.10 -16.38
N SER A 135 -13.38 9.25 -15.68
CA SER A 135 -14.76 8.92 -16.06
C SER A 135 -15.59 8.45 -14.88
N LYS A 136 -16.89 8.69 -14.95
CA LYS A 136 -17.90 8.15 -14.05
C LYS A 136 -18.89 7.32 -14.87
N PHE A 137 -19.32 6.20 -14.30
CA PHE A 137 -20.26 5.26 -14.90
C PHE A 137 -21.42 5.04 -13.94
N GLU A 138 -22.64 5.04 -14.44
CA GLU A 138 -23.83 4.66 -13.69
C GLU A 138 -24.41 3.39 -14.32
N PHE A 139 -24.64 2.38 -13.50
CA PHE A 139 -25.17 1.09 -13.93
C PHE A 139 -26.54 0.88 -13.31
N GLU A 140 -27.57 0.59 -14.14
CA GLU A 140 -28.95 0.46 -13.68
C GLU A 140 -29.14 -0.58 -12.56
N GLN A 141 -28.32 -1.63 -12.53
CA GLN A 141 -28.42 -2.73 -11.57
C GLN A 141 -27.22 -2.87 -10.63
N HIS A 142 -26.10 -2.19 -10.91
CA HIS A 142 -24.81 -2.46 -10.27
C HIS A 142 -24.08 -1.19 -9.77
N GLY A 143 -24.86 -0.16 -9.44
CA GLY A 143 -24.36 1.04 -8.76
C GLY A 143 -23.51 1.95 -9.64
N LYS A 144 -22.46 2.52 -9.07
CA LYS A 144 -21.62 3.55 -9.70
C LYS A 144 -20.19 3.09 -9.84
N GLY A 145 -19.63 3.32 -11.02
CA GLY A 145 -18.20 3.08 -11.32
C GLY A 145 -17.47 4.39 -11.55
N GLU A 146 -16.19 4.42 -11.22
CA GLU A 146 -15.29 5.55 -11.46
C GLU A 146 -13.94 5.05 -11.94
N LEU A 147 -13.35 5.78 -12.88
CA LEU A 147 -12.00 5.54 -13.37
C LEU A 147 -11.11 6.72 -13.02
N PHE A 148 -9.98 6.42 -12.39
CA PHE A 148 -8.96 7.39 -11.98
C PHE A 148 -7.61 7.10 -12.61
N LEU A 149 -6.82 8.16 -12.79
CA LEU A 149 -5.37 8.08 -12.97
C LEU A 149 -4.72 8.77 -11.78
N ASN A 150 -3.96 8.00 -11.01
CA ASN A 150 -3.15 8.51 -9.91
C ASN A 150 -1.70 8.63 -10.38
N LEU A 151 -1.10 9.81 -10.25
CA LEU A 151 0.32 10.04 -10.50
C LEU A 151 1.00 10.24 -9.14
N GLN A 152 1.85 9.29 -8.76
CA GLN A 152 2.47 9.24 -7.44
C GLN A 152 3.98 9.37 -7.57
N ALA A 153 4.57 10.29 -6.80
CA ALA A 153 6.01 10.44 -6.68
C ALA A 153 6.37 10.42 -5.19
N ARG A 154 7.08 9.39 -4.73
CA ARG A 154 7.35 9.16 -3.32
C ARG A 154 8.85 9.05 -3.03
N ALA A 155 9.30 9.67 -1.95
CA ALA A 155 10.59 9.39 -1.34
C ALA A 155 10.51 8.09 -0.55
N VAL A 156 11.53 7.26 -0.64
CA VAL A 156 11.63 5.94 -0.03
C VAL A 156 12.63 5.96 1.11
N PHE A 157 12.23 5.40 2.23
CA PHE A 157 13.06 5.28 3.43
C PHE A 157 12.99 3.86 3.97
N SER A 158 14.09 3.39 4.56
CA SER A 158 14.10 2.16 5.35
C SER A 158 14.44 2.42 6.81
N THR A 159 13.96 1.57 7.70
CA THR A 159 14.25 1.64 9.14
C THR A 159 14.25 0.28 9.80
N ASP A 160 15.25 0.07 10.65
CA ASP A 160 15.34 -1.01 11.64
C ASP A 160 14.93 -0.54 13.04
N PHE A 161 14.25 0.64 13.13
CA PHE A 161 13.87 1.34 14.35
C PHE A 161 15.04 1.95 15.16
N SER A 162 16.30 1.78 14.74
CA SER A 162 17.45 2.48 15.31
C SER A 162 17.81 3.75 14.53
N GLY A 163 17.43 3.81 13.26
CA GLY A 163 17.68 4.93 12.37
C GLY A 163 16.82 4.87 11.10
N ILE A 164 16.86 5.97 10.35
CA ILE A 164 16.17 6.10 9.06
C ILE A 164 17.21 6.32 7.97
N LYS A 165 17.14 5.53 6.89
CA LYS A 165 18.04 5.64 5.73
C LYS A 165 17.19 5.97 4.48
N ASN A 166 17.58 7.00 3.74
CA ASN A 166 16.97 7.31 2.45
C ASN A 166 17.37 6.25 1.41
N ARG A 167 16.36 5.69 0.72
CA ARG A 167 16.51 4.67 -0.35
C ARG A 167 16.15 5.22 -1.74
N GLY A 168 16.09 6.54 -1.91
CA GLY A 168 15.80 7.18 -3.19
C GLY A 168 14.34 7.50 -3.38
N TYR A 169 13.85 7.35 -4.61
CA TYR A 169 12.51 7.77 -5.02
C TYR A 169 11.84 6.72 -5.91
N VAL A 170 10.51 6.73 -5.88
CA VAL A 170 9.63 5.93 -6.74
C VAL A 170 8.69 6.87 -7.48
N PHE A 171 8.48 6.60 -8.78
CA PHE A 171 7.40 7.16 -9.58
C PHE A 171 6.46 6.03 -10.00
N GLN A 172 5.16 6.19 -9.71
CA GLN A 172 4.16 5.16 -9.95
C GLN A 172 2.86 5.79 -10.46
N PRO A 173 2.63 5.85 -11.76
CA PRO A 173 1.30 6.07 -12.30
C PRO A 173 0.42 4.84 -12.05
N GLU A 174 -0.84 5.05 -11.74
CA GLU A 174 -1.80 3.98 -11.51
C GLU A 174 -3.14 4.30 -12.16
N PHE A 175 -3.59 3.44 -13.06
CA PHE A 175 -4.99 3.40 -13.47
C PHE A 175 -5.79 2.59 -12.46
N ASN A 176 -6.85 3.18 -11.94
CA ASN A 176 -7.68 2.55 -10.92
C ASN A 176 -9.15 2.67 -11.31
N TYR A 177 -9.82 1.54 -11.49
CA TYR A 177 -11.26 1.44 -11.66
C TYR A 177 -11.89 0.96 -10.36
N ARG A 178 -12.96 1.63 -9.93
CA ARG A 178 -13.75 1.26 -8.76
C ARG A 178 -15.21 1.19 -9.14
N GLN A 179 -15.90 0.18 -8.65
CA GLN A 179 -17.34 0.05 -8.79
C GLN A 179 -17.97 -0.28 -7.45
N ARG A 180 -18.86 0.58 -7.00
CA ARG A 180 -19.71 0.37 -5.83
C ARG A 180 -20.99 -0.30 -6.28
N GLY A 181 -21.53 -1.23 -5.48
CA GLY A 181 -22.75 -1.96 -5.84
C GLY A 181 -22.51 -3.04 -6.90
N TRP A 182 -21.31 -3.60 -7.04
CA TRP A 182 -20.94 -4.50 -8.14
C TRP A 182 -21.82 -5.74 -8.26
N LEU A 183 -21.99 -6.54 -7.21
CA LEU A 183 -22.89 -7.72 -7.17
C LEU A 183 -24.11 -7.47 -6.29
N SER A 184 -24.00 -6.55 -5.36
CA SER A 184 -25.04 -6.10 -4.44
C SER A 184 -24.69 -4.71 -3.93
N GLU A 185 -25.65 -4.00 -3.37
CA GLU A 185 -25.43 -2.68 -2.77
C GLU A 185 -24.33 -2.66 -1.70
N LYS A 186 -24.04 -3.81 -1.08
CA LYS A 186 -23.04 -3.96 -0.01
C LYS A 186 -21.63 -4.28 -0.50
N THR A 187 -21.43 -4.44 -1.81
CA THR A 187 -20.16 -4.88 -2.38
C THR A 187 -19.48 -3.79 -3.20
N ALA A 188 -18.17 -3.77 -3.20
CA ALA A 188 -17.38 -2.99 -4.14
C ALA A 188 -16.24 -3.80 -4.74
N LEU A 189 -15.96 -3.49 -6.00
CA LEU A 189 -14.84 -3.99 -6.77
C LEU A 189 -13.84 -2.85 -7.00
N SER A 190 -12.56 -3.16 -6.92
CA SER A 190 -11.48 -2.30 -7.42
C SER A 190 -10.55 -3.10 -8.32
N VAL A 191 -10.10 -2.49 -9.42
CA VAL A 191 -9.08 -3.06 -10.31
C VAL A 191 -8.05 -1.97 -10.57
N SER A 192 -6.77 -2.28 -10.41
CA SER A 192 -5.71 -1.31 -10.69
C SER A 192 -4.57 -1.90 -11.49
N LEU A 193 -3.96 -1.06 -12.32
CA LEU A 193 -2.75 -1.31 -13.08
C LEU A 193 -1.75 -0.21 -12.77
N SER A 194 -0.57 -0.58 -12.24
CA SER A 194 0.43 0.40 -11.77
C SER A 194 1.86 -0.02 -12.14
N PRO A 195 2.40 0.47 -13.27
CA PRO A 195 3.82 0.39 -13.55
C PRO A 195 4.61 1.27 -12.57
N THR A 196 5.81 0.82 -12.22
CA THR A 196 6.64 1.45 -11.19
C THR A 196 8.07 1.64 -11.72
N TRP A 197 8.61 2.83 -11.51
CA TRP A 197 10.02 3.17 -11.73
C TRP A 197 10.64 3.63 -10.43
N ALA A 198 11.89 3.27 -10.23
CA ALA A 198 12.64 3.64 -9.03
C ALA A 198 14.05 4.12 -9.37
N THR A 199 14.60 4.94 -8.49
CA THR A 199 16.00 5.36 -8.58
C THR A 199 16.94 4.22 -8.18
N GLU A 200 18.19 4.31 -8.62
CA GLU A 200 19.27 3.36 -8.36
C GLU A 200 19.37 2.95 -6.88
N LYS A 201 19.32 3.89 -5.94
CA LYS A 201 19.35 3.59 -4.50
C LYS A 201 18.32 2.58 -4.00
N LEU A 202 17.12 2.52 -4.63
CA LEU A 202 16.12 1.53 -4.26
C LEU A 202 16.42 0.20 -4.95
N HIS A 203 16.91 0.25 -6.18
CA HIS A 203 17.36 -0.94 -6.88
C HIS A 203 18.58 -1.58 -6.21
N ASP A 204 19.56 -0.80 -5.76
CA ASP A 204 20.70 -1.27 -4.96
C ASP A 204 20.22 -2.02 -3.73
N TYR A 205 19.24 -1.47 -3.05
CA TYR A 205 18.70 -2.08 -1.83
C TYR A 205 18.13 -3.48 -2.05
N PHE A 206 17.56 -3.75 -3.23
CA PHE A 206 16.97 -5.04 -3.57
C PHE A 206 17.92 -5.96 -4.34
N TYR A 207 18.74 -5.41 -5.26
CA TYR A 207 19.38 -6.20 -6.32
C TYR A 207 20.91 -6.10 -6.36
N GLN A 208 21.51 -5.15 -5.63
CA GLN A 208 22.98 -5.02 -5.54
C GLN A 208 23.59 -6.25 -4.89
N VAL A 209 24.72 -6.73 -5.46
CA VAL A 209 25.56 -7.76 -4.85
C VAL A 209 26.99 -7.26 -4.82
N ASP A 210 27.42 -6.74 -3.68
CA ASP A 210 28.79 -6.32 -3.46
C ASP A 210 29.73 -7.54 -3.43
N ASN A 211 31.02 -7.32 -3.76
CA ASN A 211 32.03 -8.37 -3.82
C ASN A 211 32.14 -9.20 -2.54
N VAL A 212 31.83 -8.62 -1.38
CA VAL A 212 31.88 -9.31 -0.07
C VAL A 212 30.77 -10.36 0.07
N PHE A 213 29.71 -10.27 -0.72
CA PHE A 213 28.55 -11.19 -0.69
C PHE A 213 28.53 -12.18 -1.85
N VAL A 214 29.60 -12.22 -2.67
CA VAL A 214 29.72 -13.14 -3.79
C VAL A 214 29.83 -14.59 -3.28
N THR A 215 29.11 -15.50 -3.94
CA THR A 215 29.17 -16.94 -3.74
C THR A 215 29.26 -17.65 -5.11
N GLU A 216 29.37 -18.97 -5.12
CA GLU A 216 29.38 -19.74 -6.38
C GLU A 216 28.07 -19.54 -7.21
N GLN A 217 26.92 -19.33 -6.52
CA GLN A 217 25.61 -19.15 -7.15
C GLN A 217 25.16 -17.68 -7.24
N ARG A 218 25.88 -16.77 -6.61
CA ARG A 218 25.53 -15.34 -6.55
C ARG A 218 26.76 -14.50 -6.91
N GLN A 219 26.83 -14.08 -8.17
CA GLN A 219 27.92 -13.23 -8.66
C GLN A 219 27.72 -11.78 -8.22
N ALA A 220 28.81 -10.99 -8.25
CA ALA A 220 28.73 -9.55 -8.07
C ALA A 220 27.81 -8.94 -9.12
N TYR A 221 27.01 -7.97 -8.72
CA TYR A 221 26.08 -7.27 -9.58
C TYR A 221 25.96 -5.81 -9.15
N ASP A 222 26.04 -4.90 -10.10
CA ASP A 222 25.86 -3.47 -9.92
C ASP A 222 24.47 -3.10 -10.41
N ALA A 223 23.60 -2.68 -9.47
CA ALA A 223 22.21 -2.44 -9.80
C ALA A 223 22.03 -1.06 -10.42
N GLU A 224 21.06 -0.95 -11.34
CA GLU A 224 20.75 0.28 -12.05
C GLU A 224 19.32 0.75 -11.73
N GLY A 225 19.14 2.09 -11.72
CA GLY A 225 17.80 2.69 -11.61
C GLY A 225 16.98 2.48 -12.89
N GLY A 226 15.65 2.40 -12.73
CA GLY A 226 14.79 2.26 -13.88
C GLY A 226 13.44 1.60 -13.58
N TYR A 227 12.90 0.89 -14.53
CA TYR A 227 11.65 0.15 -14.40
C TYR A 227 11.80 -1.01 -13.40
N LEU A 228 10.88 -1.08 -12.43
CA LEU A 228 10.88 -2.10 -11.38
C LEU A 228 9.89 -3.24 -11.65
N GLY A 229 8.78 -2.93 -12.32
CA GLY A 229 7.72 -3.88 -12.61
C GLY A 229 6.36 -3.21 -12.73
N THR A 230 5.34 -3.99 -13.12
CA THR A 230 3.94 -3.55 -13.20
C THR A 230 3.07 -4.42 -12.33
N ASN A 231 2.27 -3.80 -11.46
CA ASN A 231 1.29 -4.48 -10.63
C ASN A 231 -0.08 -4.45 -11.29
N LEU A 232 -0.74 -5.60 -11.34
CA LEU A 232 -2.17 -5.75 -11.62
C LEU A 232 -2.84 -6.24 -10.34
N SER A 233 -3.78 -5.47 -9.81
CA SER A 233 -4.45 -5.79 -8.55
C SER A 233 -5.96 -5.83 -8.72
N VAL A 234 -6.61 -6.74 -8.00
CA VAL A 234 -8.06 -6.83 -7.86
C VAL A 234 -8.40 -6.84 -6.38
N GLY A 235 -9.31 -5.98 -5.97
CA GLY A 235 -9.81 -5.90 -4.61
C GLY A 235 -11.32 -6.04 -4.57
N LEU A 236 -11.82 -6.73 -3.56
CA LEU A 236 -13.25 -6.86 -3.26
C LEU A 236 -13.49 -6.44 -1.83
N SER A 237 -14.56 -5.72 -1.58
CA SER A 237 -15.02 -5.43 -0.23
C SER A 237 -16.51 -5.68 -0.08
N PHE A 238 -16.91 -6.04 1.15
CA PHE A 238 -18.26 -6.38 1.51
C PHE A 238 -18.60 -5.83 2.89
N ASN A 239 -19.66 -5.05 3.00
CA ASN A 239 -20.21 -4.59 4.27
C ASN A 239 -21.06 -5.71 4.88
N ALA A 240 -20.47 -6.50 5.80
CA ALA A 240 -21.16 -7.59 6.49
C ALA A 240 -22.25 -7.06 7.42
N THR A 241 -21.97 -5.96 8.11
CA THR A 241 -22.93 -5.17 8.92
C THR A 241 -22.69 -3.68 8.66
N LYS A 242 -23.45 -2.80 9.32
CA LYS A 242 -23.19 -1.36 9.29
C LYS A 242 -21.84 -0.97 9.89
N ASP A 243 -21.28 -1.81 10.76
CA ASP A 243 -20.04 -1.54 11.52
C ASP A 243 -18.89 -2.45 11.12
N ILE A 244 -19.12 -3.49 10.30
CA ILE A 244 -18.10 -4.45 9.90
C ILE A 244 -18.01 -4.50 8.39
N ARG A 245 -16.80 -4.19 7.89
CA ARG A 245 -16.42 -4.37 6.49
C ARG A 245 -15.34 -5.44 6.40
N ILE A 246 -15.51 -6.37 5.48
CA ILE A 246 -14.53 -7.37 5.09
C ILE A 246 -13.99 -6.99 3.71
N PHE A 247 -12.70 -7.15 3.51
CA PHE A 247 -12.08 -6.95 2.21
C PHE A 247 -11.10 -8.08 1.90
N THR A 248 -10.88 -8.31 0.62
CA THR A 248 -9.87 -9.23 0.11
C THR A 248 -9.22 -8.64 -1.14
N PHE A 249 -7.99 -9.03 -1.41
CA PHE A 249 -7.30 -8.62 -2.62
C PHE A 249 -6.41 -9.73 -3.15
N ALA A 250 -6.14 -9.66 -4.45
CA ALA A 250 -5.11 -10.42 -5.13
C ALA A 250 -4.33 -9.46 -6.05
N ARG A 251 -3.02 -9.67 -6.15
CA ARG A 251 -2.11 -8.91 -7.00
C ARG A 251 -1.17 -9.84 -7.72
N THR A 252 -0.95 -9.57 -8.99
CA THR A 252 0.15 -10.12 -9.79
C THR A 252 1.11 -8.98 -10.09
N SER A 253 2.39 -9.18 -9.79
CA SER A 253 3.46 -8.25 -10.15
C SER A 253 4.28 -8.85 -11.29
N LEU A 254 4.33 -8.13 -12.40
CA LEU A 254 5.04 -8.49 -13.62
C LEU A 254 6.37 -7.76 -13.63
N HIS A 255 7.49 -8.49 -13.60
CA HIS A 255 8.83 -7.94 -13.48
C HIS A 255 9.65 -8.06 -14.78
N SER A 256 9.10 -8.68 -15.83
CA SER A 256 9.78 -8.78 -17.13
C SER A 256 10.15 -7.41 -17.68
N GLY A 257 11.38 -7.24 -18.15
CA GLY A 257 11.93 -5.97 -18.61
C GLY A 257 12.32 -5.01 -17.48
N SER A 258 12.37 -5.48 -16.23
CA SER A 258 12.93 -4.72 -15.11
C SER A 258 14.40 -4.35 -15.38
N ALA A 259 14.84 -3.17 -14.93
CA ALA A 259 16.21 -2.70 -15.09
C ALA A 259 17.27 -3.68 -14.56
N ASN A 260 16.90 -4.53 -13.58
CA ASN A 260 17.81 -5.47 -12.93
C ASN A 260 17.38 -6.93 -13.11
N GLU A 261 16.80 -7.28 -14.27
CA GLU A 261 16.39 -8.66 -14.59
C GLU A 261 17.57 -9.65 -14.59
N ASP A 262 18.80 -9.17 -14.81
CA ASP A 262 20.02 -9.97 -14.83
C ASP A 262 20.68 -10.14 -13.44
N SER A 263 20.16 -9.48 -12.39
CA SER A 263 20.67 -9.65 -11.04
C SER A 263 20.47 -11.08 -10.53
N PRO A 264 21.44 -11.69 -9.83
CA PRO A 264 21.26 -12.99 -9.20
C PRO A 264 20.21 -12.98 -8.10
N LEU A 265 19.78 -11.79 -7.63
CA LEU A 265 18.69 -11.60 -6.68
C LEU A 265 17.31 -11.50 -7.36
N PHE A 266 17.27 -11.31 -8.69
CA PHE A 266 16.04 -11.39 -9.47
C PHE A 266 15.70 -12.85 -9.74
N ARG A 267 14.67 -13.39 -9.10
CA ARG A 267 14.37 -14.83 -9.12
C ARG A 267 13.13 -15.16 -9.92
N GLU A 268 12.13 -14.27 -9.97
CA GLU A 268 10.83 -14.53 -10.59
C GLU A 268 10.37 -13.36 -11.44
N LYS A 269 9.95 -13.67 -12.68
CA LYS A 269 9.34 -12.69 -13.60
C LYS A 269 7.93 -12.30 -13.18
N ASN A 270 7.24 -13.18 -12.46
CA ASN A 270 5.89 -12.96 -11.97
C ASN A 270 5.82 -13.34 -10.51
N THR A 271 5.36 -12.43 -9.67
CA THR A 271 5.14 -12.69 -8.25
C THR A 271 3.68 -12.40 -7.89
N TYR A 272 3.23 -12.99 -6.80
CA TYR A 272 1.84 -12.92 -6.38
C TYR A 272 1.74 -12.45 -4.94
N SER A 273 0.73 -11.62 -4.67
CA SER A 273 0.34 -11.24 -3.32
C SER A 273 -1.15 -11.40 -3.18
N TYR A 274 -1.61 -11.80 -2.02
CA TYR A 274 -3.02 -11.91 -1.71
C TYR A 274 -3.26 -11.74 -0.23
N GLY A 275 -4.45 -11.34 0.12
CA GLY A 275 -4.78 -11.14 1.52
C GLY A 275 -6.24 -10.84 1.75
N MET A 276 -6.58 -10.78 3.02
CA MET A 276 -7.90 -10.41 3.50
C MET A 276 -7.79 -9.62 4.80
N GLY A 277 -8.82 -8.87 5.10
CA GLY A 277 -8.89 -8.14 6.34
C GLY A 277 -10.29 -7.72 6.69
N MET A 278 -10.40 -7.07 7.83
CA MET A 278 -11.65 -6.59 8.39
C MET A 278 -11.40 -5.22 9.05
N VAL A 279 -12.37 -4.34 8.86
CA VAL A 279 -12.51 -3.11 9.63
C VAL A 279 -13.75 -3.26 10.50
N TRP A 280 -13.59 -3.04 11.79
CA TRP A 280 -14.70 -2.98 12.75
C TRP A 280 -14.77 -1.57 13.33
N ARG A 281 -15.80 -0.81 12.95
CA ARG A 281 -16.12 0.49 13.50
C ARG A 281 -16.79 0.30 14.86
N SER A 282 -16.17 0.81 15.91
CA SER A 282 -16.66 0.68 17.29
C SER A 282 -17.21 1.98 17.81
N TRP A 283 -16.78 3.12 17.29
CA TRP A 283 -17.16 4.47 17.73
C TRP A 283 -17.30 5.40 16.54
N GLU A 284 -18.29 6.28 16.58
CA GLU A 284 -18.51 7.35 15.60
C GLU A 284 -19.01 8.64 16.25
N GLY A 285 -18.72 9.79 15.63
CA GLY A 285 -19.24 11.08 16.03
C GLY A 285 -20.69 11.30 15.63
N GLU A 286 -21.41 12.12 16.38
CA GLU A 286 -22.79 12.50 16.07
C GLU A 286 -22.91 13.41 14.84
N GLY A 287 -21.87 14.23 14.56
CA GLY A 287 -21.79 15.09 13.38
C GLY A 287 -21.77 14.29 12.10
N ARG A 288 -22.41 14.80 11.04
CA ARG A 288 -22.41 14.20 9.69
C ARG A 288 -21.87 15.20 8.68
N VAL A 289 -21.11 14.72 7.70
CA VAL A 289 -20.60 15.47 6.56
C VAL A 289 -20.98 14.76 5.28
N SER A 290 -21.20 15.53 4.21
CA SER A 290 -21.47 14.96 2.89
C SER A 290 -20.25 14.19 2.41
N GLY A 291 -20.44 12.92 2.01
CA GLY A 291 -19.44 12.13 1.34
C GLY A 291 -19.28 12.63 -0.11
N ARG A 292 -18.24 13.45 -0.37
CA ARG A 292 -17.89 13.90 -1.74
C ARG A 292 -17.08 12.87 -2.48
#